data_0c2453f2cd02b4d0f5de6b561145833b
#
_entry.id   0c2453f2cd02b4d0f5de6b561145833b
#
_cell.length_a   1.000
_cell.length_b   1.000
_cell.length_c   1.000
_cell.angle_alpha   90.00
_cell.angle_beta   90.00
_cell.angle_gamma   90.00
#
_symmetry.space_group_name_H-M   'P 1'
#
loop_
_entity.id
_entity.type
_entity.pdbx_description
1 polymer ?
#
loop_
_entity_poly.entity_id
_entity_poly.type
_entity_poly.pdbx_seq_one_letter_code
_entity_poly.pdbx_strand_id
1 'polypeptide(L)'
;MTACLRAVLAATTILALSPAGAAMAQTPAAATSVDATPLLAPWSGPYDGVPPWDKVTPAMFPTAYPVAMAELRREMLKIRDDKRPATFQTVIEPMELAGDTMDRVESMWGVYTSNLATKEVQAIDREWSPKLSAFYDELYLDPKLFARVKAAYDSRAAQKLTPQQLRLLERTYRSFVRRGALLTDAQRGEVSQLNQALSVAFNSFSEKVLADEETWIVVDDAKQLAGLPDSFVASLKAAADERKLPGKWAIVNTRSSVAPVLTYATDRALREKVWRAFVNRGDNGGANDTNATIAEILKLRQQRAKLLGFKNHAWYRMDDTMAETPANATALMMRVWPAAVARVHQEVADMQALAKQEGAAITIEPWDYRFYAEKVRKAKYDLDESEVKPYLQLDNILQGAL
;
A
#
# COMPACT_ATOMS: atom_id res chain seq x y z
N MET A 1 -38.14 54.49 -12.33
CA MET A 1 -39.23 54.68 -13.29
C MET A 1 -39.72 53.32 -13.70
N THR A 2 -40.99 53.10 -13.33
CA THR A 2 -42.08 52.31 -13.94
C THR A 2 -41.89 50.83 -14.10
N ALA A 3 -42.47 49.99 -13.28
CA ALA A 3 -43.90 49.65 -12.94
C ALA A 3 -44.55 48.65 -13.91
N CYS A 4 -45.10 47.60 -13.28
CA CYS A 4 -46.33 46.83 -13.61
C CYS A 4 -46.26 45.83 -14.78
N LEU A 5 -46.70 44.59 -14.71
CA LEU A 5 -48.11 44.22 -14.43
C LEU A 5 -48.26 42.72 -14.11
N ARG A 6 -49.23 42.41 -13.20
CA ARG A 6 -49.70 41.11 -12.81
C ARG A 6 -50.63 40.53 -13.89
N ALA A 7 -50.62 39.22 -14.08
CA ALA A 7 -51.78 38.47 -14.59
C ALA A 7 -51.98 37.17 -13.78
N VAL A 8 -53.11 37.11 -13.09
CA VAL A 8 -53.67 35.97 -12.38
C VAL A 8 -54.45 35.14 -13.39
N LEU A 9 -54.20 33.86 -13.49
CA LEU A 9 -55.13 32.92 -14.11
C LEU A 9 -55.42 31.77 -13.10
N ALA A 10 -56.64 31.74 -12.64
CA ALA A 10 -57.21 30.64 -11.89
C ALA A 10 -57.47 29.45 -12.80
N ALA A 11 -57.00 28.26 -12.44
CA ALA A 11 -57.40 27.01 -13.05
C ALA A 11 -57.95 26.07 -11.96
N THR A 12 -59.17 25.71 -12.13
CA THR A 12 -60.02 24.83 -11.33
C THR A 12 -59.43 23.44 -11.20
N THR A 13 -59.23 22.98 -9.98
CA THR A 13 -58.80 21.59 -9.70
C THR A 13 -60.00 20.68 -9.60
N ILE A 14 -60.06 19.67 -10.44
CA ILE A 14 -60.95 18.51 -10.32
C ILE A 14 -60.26 17.47 -9.43
N LEU A 15 -60.79 17.23 -8.23
CA LEU A 15 -60.38 16.14 -7.36
C LEU A 15 -60.86 14.81 -7.94
N ALA A 16 -59.96 13.97 -8.40
CA ALA A 16 -60.20 12.56 -8.62
C ALA A 16 -59.73 11.77 -7.38
N LEU A 17 -60.67 11.23 -6.61
CA LEU A 17 -60.35 10.26 -5.56
C LEU A 17 -59.91 8.95 -6.22
N SER A 18 -58.65 8.58 -6.03
CA SER A 18 -58.12 7.23 -6.26
C SER A 18 -57.98 6.51 -4.91
N PRO A 19 -58.31 5.21 -4.82
CA PRO A 19 -58.28 4.48 -3.55
C PRO A 19 -56.83 4.29 -3.11
N ALA A 20 -56.55 4.60 -1.84
CA ALA A 20 -55.28 4.36 -1.20
C ALA A 20 -54.94 2.86 -1.14
N GLY A 21 -54.10 2.42 -2.06
CA GLY A 21 -53.38 1.14 -1.92
C GLY A 21 -52.42 1.27 -0.77
N ALA A 22 -52.60 0.49 0.29
CA ALA A 22 -51.64 0.39 1.38
C ALA A 22 -50.30 -0.12 0.82
N ALA A 23 -49.34 0.81 0.65
CA ALA A 23 -47.95 0.44 0.45
C ALA A 23 -47.48 -0.24 1.74
N MET A 24 -47.38 -1.57 1.72
CA MET A 24 -46.67 -2.30 2.75
C MET A 24 -45.22 -1.75 2.73
N ALA A 25 -44.85 -1.05 3.80
CA ALA A 25 -43.47 -0.72 4.07
C ALA A 25 -42.68 -2.06 4.15
N GLN A 26 -41.92 -2.35 3.13
CA GLN A 26 -40.93 -3.43 3.21
C GLN A 26 -39.96 -3.03 4.30
N THR A 27 -40.06 -3.71 5.44
CA THR A 27 -39.01 -3.69 6.45
C THR A 27 -37.68 -4.04 5.75
N PRO A 28 -36.63 -3.23 5.87
CA PRO A 28 -35.35 -3.62 5.30
C PRO A 28 -35.00 -4.98 5.87
N ALA A 29 -34.74 -5.96 5.01
CA ALA A 29 -34.21 -7.25 5.43
C ALA A 29 -33.02 -6.98 6.35
N ALA A 30 -33.11 -7.47 7.58
CA ALA A 30 -31.97 -7.39 8.51
C ALA A 30 -30.78 -8.00 7.77
N ALA A 31 -29.77 -7.17 7.47
CA ALA A 31 -28.53 -7.65 6.92
C ALA A 31 -28.03 -8.73 7.89
N THR A 32 -27.96 -9.97 7.42
CA THR A 32 -27.38 -11.07 8.19
C THR A 32 -25.96 -10.64 8.56
N SER A 33 -25.72 -10.37 9.84
CA SER A 33 -24.39 -9.98 10.33
C SER A 33 -23.42 -11.09 9.97
N VAL A 34 -22.39 -10.76 9.20
CA VAL A 34 -21.32 -11.73 8.86
C VAL A 34 -20.63 -12.13 10.15
N ASP A 35 -20.51 -13.44 10.41
CA ASP A 35 -19.78 -13.93 11.60
C ASP A 35 -18.28 -13.62 11.43
N ALA A 36 -17.77 -12.72 12.25
CA ALA A 36 -16.37 -12.31 12.27
C ALA A 36 -15.54 -13.04 13.36
N THR A 37 -16.11 -14.05 14.03
CA THR A 37 -15.42 -14.83 15.07
C THR A 37 -14.03 -15.33 14.65
N PRO A 38 -13.79 -15.81 13.41
CA PRO A 38 -12.45 -16.24 12.99
C PRO A 38 -11.39 -15.14 13.04
N LEU A 39 -11.77 -13.87 12.81
CA LEU A 39 -10.85 -12.73 12.91
C LEU A 39 -10.63 -12.27 14.36
N LEU A 40 -11.63 -12.39 15.20
CA LEU A 40 -11.63 -11.84 16.57
C LEU A 40 -11.04 -12.80 17.60
N ALA A 41 -11.20 -14.11 17.38
CA ALA A 41 -10.70 -15.13 18.31
C ALA A 41 -9.16 -15.19 18.29
N PRO A 42 -8.52 -15.51 19.44
CA PRO A 42 -7.10 -15.83 19.46
C PRO A 42 -6.75 -16.92 18.47
N TRP A 43 -5.62 -16.77 17.81
CA TRP A 43 -5.13 -17.81 16.90
C TRP A 43 -4.76 -19.07 17.67
N SER A 44 -4.88 -20.22 17.02
CA SER A 44 -4.57 -21.54 17.60
C SER A 44 -3.71 -22.35 16.63
N GLY A 45 -3.11 -23.43 17.11
CA GLY A 45 -2.26 -24.31 16.31
C GLY A 45 -0.79 -24.17 16.66
N PRO A 46 0.13 -24.60 15.76
CA PRO A 46 1.57 -24.55 16.01
C PRO A 46 2.10 -23.11 16.15
N TYR A 47 3.31 -22.98 16.73
CA TYR A 47 4.02 -21.70 16.88
C TYR A 47 3.23 -20.62 17.65
N ASP A 48 2.54 -21.02 18.69
CA ASP A 48 1.65 -20.17 19.51
C ASP A 48 0.44 -19.59 18.78
N GLY A 49 0.13 -20.10 17.59
CA GLY A 49 -1.05 -19.79 16.81
C GLY A 49 -0.73 -19.34 15.37
N VAL A 50 -1.59 -19.74 14.46
CA VAL A 50 -1.52 -19.36 13.03
C VAL A 50 -2.83 -18.72 12.61
N PRO A 51 -2.79 -17.72 11.68
CA PRO A 51 -3.99 -17.11 11.13
C PRO A 51 -4.88 -18.15 10.45
N PRO A 52 -6.21 -18.15 10.70
CA PRO A 52 -7.14 -19.13 10.11
C PRO A 52 -7.55 -18.72 8.69
N TRP A 53 -6.60 -18.73 7.73
CA TRP A 53 -6.80 -18.28 6.36
C TRP A 53 -7.95 -18.97 5.63
N ASP A 54 -8.19 -20.23 5.93
CA ASP A 54 -9.28 -21.06 5.36
C ASP A 54 -10.69 -20.63 5.81
N LYS A 55 -10.78 -19.82 6.88
CA LYS A 55 -12.05 -19.41 7.49
C LYS A 55 -12.33 -17.92 7.36
N VAL A 56 -11.37 -17.14 6.87
CA VAL A 56 -11.50 -15.68 6.79
C VAL A 56 -11.83 -15.25 5.37
N THR A 57 -12.79 -14.33 5.24
CA THR A 57 -13.16 -13.68 3.99
C THR A 57 -13.13 -12.16 4.13
N PRO A 58 -12.93 -11.39 3.05
CA PRO A 58 -12.93 -9.93 3.10
C PRO A 58 -14.19 -9.33 3.74
N ALA A 59 -15.37 -9.93 3.51
CA ALA A 59 -16.65 -9.46 4.05
C ALA A 59 -16.72 -9.46 5.60
N MET A 60 -15.82 -10.16 6.29
CA MET A 60 -15.77 -10.20 7.76
C MET A 60 -15.15 -8.93 8.36
N PHE A 61 -14.25 -8.24 7.67
CA PHE A 61 -13.50 -7.11 8.22
C PHE A 61 -14.37 -5.92 8.62
N PRO A 62 -15.40 -5.49 7.84
CA PRO A 62 -16.32 -4.44 8.27
C PRO A 62 -17.05 -4.74 9.59
N THR A 63 -17.26 -6.02 9.92
CA THR A 63 -17.85 -6.44 11.19
C THR A 63 -16.81 -6.57 12.30
N ALA A 64 -15.59 -7.00 11.98
CA ALA A 64 -14.51 -7.18 12.95
C ALA A 64 -13.93 -5.86 13.47
N TYR A 65 -13.73 -4.87 12.58
CA TYR A 65 -13.13 -3.58 12.94
C TYR A 65 -13.83 -2.86 14.08
N PRO A 66 -15.16 -2.65 14.08
CA PRO A 66 -15.84 -1.98 15.20
C PRO A 66 -15.61 -2.67 16.55
N VAL A 67 -15.55 -4.00 16.56
CA VAL A 67 -15.34 -4.79 17.78
C VAL A 67 -13.90 -4.60 18.27
N ALA A 68 -12.91 -4.81 17.40
CA ALA A 68 -11.49 -4.65 17.72
C ALA A 68 -11.14 -3.21 18.15
N MET A 69 -11.68 -2.22 17.45
CA MET A 69 -11.53 -0.80 17.79
C MET A 69 -12.14 -0.47 19.16
N ALA A 70 -13.32 -1.01 19.48
CA ALA A 70 -13.97 -0.80 20.78
C ALA A 70 -13.17 -1.44 21.93
N GLU A 71 -12.56 -2.60 21.67
CA GLU A 71 -11.70 -3.28 22.64
C GLU A 71 -10.43 -2.45 22.91
N LEU A 72 -9.66 -2.12 21.88
CA LEU A 72 -8.46 -1.29 22.01
C LEU A 72 -8.77 0.06 22.66
N ARG A 73 -9.87 0.72 22.25
CA ARG A 73 -10.30 1.98 22.89
C ARG A 73 -10.54 1.80 24.38
N ARG A 74 -11.23 0.74 24.81
CA ARG A 74 -11.49 0.44 26.22
C ARG A 74 -10.19 0.24 27.01
N GLU A 75 -9.22 -0.47 26.44
CA GLU A 75 -7.91 -0.69 27.06
C GLU A 75 -7.14 0.62 27.22
N MET A 76 -7.07 1.42 26.17
CA MET A 76 -6.40 2.73 26.22
C MET A 76 -7.08 3.73 27.17
N LEU A 77 -8.42 3.73 27.25
CA LEU A 77 -9.17 4.54 28.22
C LEU A 77 -8.90 4.09 29.66
N LYS A 78 -8.76 2.79 29.92
CA LYS A 78 -8.38 2.27 31.24
C LYS A 78 -6.99 2.76 31.65
N ILE A 79 -6.03 2.81 30.73
CA ILE A 79 -4.70 3.37 30.98
C ILE A 79 -4.80 4.88 31.22
N ARG A 80 -5.56 5.59 30.40
CA ARG A 80 -5.77 7.05 30.50
C ARG A 80 -6.33 7.46 31.87
N ASP A 81 -7.32 6.73 32.35
CA ASP A 81 -8.10 7.09 33.54
C ASP A 81 -7.57 6.44 34.84
N ASP A 82 -6.50 5.67 34.78
CA ASP A 82 -5.83 5.06 35.94
C ASP A 82 -5.33 6.15 36.91
N LYS A 83 -5.70 6.02 38.19
CA LYS A 83 -5.34 7.00 39.23
C LYS A 83 -3.98 6.77 39.88
N ARG A 84 -3.35 5.63 39.59
CA ARG A 84 -2.01 5.34 40.08
C ARG A 84 -0.98 6.28 39.45
N PRO A 85 0.16 6.50 40.12
CA PRO A 85 1.26 7.29 39.51
C PRO A 85 1.60 6.79 38.11
N ALA A 86 1.85 7.71 37.19
CA ALA A 86 2.22 7.38 35.84
C ALA A 86 3.69 6.94 35.78
N THR A 87 3.90 5.65 35.54
CA THR A 87 5.21 5.01 35.44
C THR A 87 5.27 4.11 34.20
N PHE A 88 6.43 3.52 33.93
CA PHE A 88 6.56 2.49 32.90
C PHE A 88 5.50 1.38 33.09
N GLN A 89 5.39 0.83 34.31
CA GLN A 89 4.50 -0.28 34.62
C GLN A 89 3.01 0.05 34.57
N THR A 90 2.64 1.32 34.80
CA THR A 90 1.22 1.71 34.83
C THR A 90 0.74 2.38 33.54
N VAL A 91 1.66 2.69 32.63
CA VAL A 91 1.33 3.37 31.35
C VAL A 91 1.92 2.63 30.15
N ILE A 92 3.24 2.46 30.10
CA ILE A 92 3.92 2.01 28.88
C ILE A 92 3.74 0.49 28.68
N GLU A 93 3.96 -0.29 29.71
CA GLU A 93 3.80 -1.75 29.64
C GLU A 93 2.34 -2.15 29.32
N PRO A 94 1.30 -1.57 29.95
CA PRO A 94 -0.07 -1.85 29.54
C PRO A 94 -0.41 -1.39 28.12
N MET A 95 0.22 -0.32 27.62
CA MET A 95 0.04 0.13 26.22
C MET A 95 0.67 -0.85 25.23
N GLU A 96 1.83 -1.41 25.56
CA GLU A 96 2.52 -2.40 24.71
C GLU A 96 1.75 -3.72 24.62
N LEU A 97 1.00 -4.06 25.69
CA LEU A 97 0.18 -5.27 25.76
C LEU A 97 -1.27 -5.06 25.30
N ALA A 98 -1.63 -3.84 24.90
CA ALA A 98 -2.98 -3.54 24.45
C ALA A 98 -3.12 -3.76 22.93
N GLY A 99 -4.30 -4.20 22.51
CA GLY A 99 -4.66 -4.23 21.10
C GLY A 99 -4.51 -5.58 20.39
N ASP A 100 -4.29 -6.66 21.11
CA ASP A 100 -4.10 -8.01 20.52
C ASP A 100 -5.16 -8.37 19.44
N THR A 101 -6.43 -8.02 19.69
CA THR A 101 -7.50 -8.28 18.72
C THR A 101 -7.35 -7.39 17.48
N MET A 102 -7.01 -6.12 17.68
CA MET A 102 -6.80 -5.20 16.57
C MET A 102 -5.60 -5.60 15.72
N ASP A 103 -4.50 -6.01 16.37
CA ASP A 103 -3.28 -6.46 15.69
C ASP A 103 -3.53 -7.71 14.83
N ARG A 104 -4.33 -8.67 15.34
CA ARG A 104 -4.73 -9.84 14.53
C ARG A 104 -5.53 -9.44 13.30
N VAL A 105 -6.53 -8.58 13.48
CA VAL A 105 -7.37 -8.10 12.37
C VAL A 105 -6.53 -7.34 11.34
N GLU A 106 -5.69 -6.40 11.78
CA GLU A 106 -4.86 -5.60 10.86
C GLU A 106 -3.76 -6.42 10.19
N SER A 107 -3.16 -7.39 10.88
CA SER A 107 -2.16 -8.29 10.29
C SER A 107 -2.73 -9.08 9.12
N MET A 108 -3.94 -9.64 9.29
CA MET A 108 -4.61 -10.34 8.19
C MET A 108 -5.06 -9.37 7.08
N TRP A 109 -5.59 -8.19 7.44
CA TRP A 109 -5.97 -7.18 6.46
C TRP A 109 -4.79 -6.72 5.60
N GLY A 110 -3.63 -6.53 6.23
CA GLY A 110 -2.39 -6.18 5.53
C GLY A 110 -2.02 -7.17 4.43
N VAL A 111 -2.26 -8.47 4.64
CA VAL A 111 -2.05 -9.49 3.59
C VAL A 111 -3.10 -9.37 2.47
N TYR A 112 -4.38 -9.15 2.81
CA TYR A 112 -5.41 -8.96 1.80
C TYR A 112 -5.12 -7.75 0.90
N THR A 113 -4.78 -6.61 1.49
CA THR A 113 -4.51 -5.38 0.72
C THR A 113 -3.22 -5.44 -0.09
N SER A 114 -2.20 -6.17 0.37
CA SER A 114 -0.90 -6.25 -0.31
C SER A 114 -0.81 -7.38 -1.34
N ASN A 115 -1.54 -8.49 -1.16
CA ASN A 115 -1.38 -9.69 -1.98
C ASN A 115 -2.68 -10.15 -2.67
N LEU A 116 -3.84 -9.78 -2.13
CA LEU A 116 -5.15 -10.27 -2.57
C LEU A 116 -6.13 -9.11 -2.82
N ALA A 117 -5.64 -7.99 -3.36
CA ALA A 117 -6.38 -6.74 -3.53
C ALA A 117 -7.47 -6.82 -4.61
N THR A 118 -8.46 -7.71 -4.42
CA THR A 118 -9.65 -7.82 -5.27
C THR A 118 -10.48 -6.54 -5.23
N LYS A 119 -11.45 -6.39 -6.14
CA LYS A 119 -12.37 -5.24 -6.13
C LYS A 119 -13.17 -5.11 -4.83
N GLU A 120 -13.50 -6.24 -4.18
CA GLU A 120 -14.13 -6.25 -2.85
C GLU A 120 -13.17 -5.70 -1.79
N VAL A 121 -11.91 -6.19 -1.74
CA VAL A 121 -10.89 -5.70 -0.80
C VAL A 121 -10.63 -4.21 -1.01
N GLN A 122 -10.47 -3.76 -2.25
CA GLN A 122 -10.30 -2.33 -2.57
C GLN A 122 -11.48 -1.47 -2.09
N ALA A 123 -12.72 -1.95 -2.23
CA ALA A 123 -13.90 -1.23 -1.77
C ALA A 123 -13.94 -1.10 -0.24
N ILE A 124 -13.61 -2.18 0.49
CA ILE A 124 -13.51 -2.17 1.95
C ILE A 124 -12.37 -1.25 2.39
N ASP A 125 -11.22 -1.31 1.72
CA ASP A 125 -10.06 -0.48 2.05
C ASP A 125 -10.35 1.01 1.89
N ARG A 126 -11.01 1.42 0.80
CA ARG A 126 -11.46 2.81 0.61
C ARG A 126 -12.36 3.30 1.74
N GLU A 127 -13.24 2.42 2.23
CA GLU A 127 -14.16 2.77 3.32
C GLU A 127 -13.46 2.85 4.68
N TRP A 128 -12.58 1.87 4.97
CA TRP A 128 -12.06 1.67 6.32
C TRP A 128 -10.73 2.39 6.60
N SER A 129 -9.86 2.58 5.61
CA SER A 129 -8.58 3.27 5.82
C SER A 129 -8.73 4.66 6.45
N PRO A 130 -9.64 5.56 6.01
CA PRO A 130 -9.83 6.84 6.68
C PRO A 130 -10.45 6.70 8.08
N LYS A 131 -11.33 5.71 8.32
CA LYS A 131 -11.91 5.43 9.63
C LYS A 131 -10.86 4.94 10.63
N LEU A 132 -9.97 4.05 10.18
CA LEU A 132 -8.85 3.56 10.98
C LEU A 132 -7.87 4.70 11.29
N SER A 133 -7.56 5.54 10.31
CA SER A 133 -6.72 6.72 10.51
C SER A 133 -7.31 7.64 11.59
N ALA A 134 -8.62 7.95 11.53
CA ALA A 134 -9.31 8.74 12.52
C ALA A 134 -9.32 8.08 13.92
N PHE A 135 -9.50 6.77 13.98
CA PHE A 135 -9.47 6.01 15.21
C PHE A 135 -8.11 6.05 15.91
N TYR A 136 -7.03 5.86 15.17
CA TYR A 136 -5.70 5.98 15.75
C TYR A 136 -5.36 7.42 16.16
N ASP A 137 -5.84 8.42 15.41
CA ASP A 137 -5.69 9.81 15.82
C ASP A 137 -6.47 10.11 17.11
N GLU A 138 -7.67 9.56 17.31
CA GLU A 138 -8.42 9.65 18.56
C GLU A 138 -7.57 9.18 19.77
N LEU A 139 -6.84 8.06 19.61
CA LEU A 139 -6.03 7.50 20.70
C LEU A 139 -4.73 8.28 20.93
N TYR A 140 -3.97 8.54 19.86
CA TYR A 140 -2.64 9.13 19.98
C TYR A 140 -2.65 10.65 20.16
N LEU A 141 -3.77 11.32 19.86
CA LEU A 141 -3.95 12.75 20.08
C LEU A 141 -4.78 13.05 21.34
N ASP A 142 -5.16 12.04 22.14
CA ASP A 142 -5.85 12.23 23.42
C ASP A 142 -4.93 12.94 24.43
N PRO A 143 -5.27 14.16 24.88
CA PRO A 143 -4.40 14.95 25.75
C PRO A 143 -4.24 14.34 27.14
N LYS A 144 -5.24 13.59 27.64
CA LYS A 144 -5.17 12.95 28.95
C LYS A 144 -4.28 11.71 28.93
N LEU A 145 -4.38 10.91 27.87
CA LEU A 145 -3.49 9.76 27.68
C LEU A 145 -2.05 10.25 27.50
N PHE A 146 -1.83 11.26 26.65
CA PHE A 146 -0.51 11.85 26.46
C PHE A 146 0.07 12.44 27.78
N ALA A 147 -0.74 13.08 28.59
CA ALA A 147 -0.28 13.58 29.90
C ALA A 147 0.28 12.48 30.79
N ARG A 148 -0.29 11.27 30.76
CA ARG A 148 0.24 10.12 31.49
C ARG A 148 1.53 9.59 30.88
N VAL A 149 1.59 9.47 29.54
CA VAL A 149 2.82 9.08 28.82
C VAL A 149 3.95 10.06 29.13
N LYS A 150 3.65 11.36 29.08
CA LYS A 150 4.61 12.43 29.40
C LYS A 150 5.09 12.34 30.86
N ALA A 151 4.21 12.15 31.81
CA ALA A 151 4.58 12.02 33.22
C ALA A 151 5.46 10.80 33.50
N ALA A 152 5.17 9.65 32.86
CA ALA A 152 6.04 8.49 32.89
C ALA A 152 7.42 8.78 32.27
N TYR A 153 7.46 9.50 31.16
CA TYR A 153 8.71 9.91 30.50
C TYR A 153 9.51 10.90 31.34
N ASP A 154 8.89 11.90 31.93
CA ASP A 154 9.56 12.94 32.74
C ASP A 154 10.20 12.33 33.99
N SER A 155 9.56 11.32 34.59
CA SER A 155 10.05 10.61 35.78
C SER A 155 11.02 9.45 35.48
N ARG A 156 11.38 9.21 34.22
CA ARG A 156 12.16 8.02 33.79
C ARG A 156 13.50 7.83 34.52
N ALA A 157 14.17 8.91 34.87
CA ALA A 157 15.46 8.84 35.57
C ALA A 157 15.32 8.32 37.01
N ALA A 158 14.16 8.49 37.66
CA ALA A 158 13.86 7.98 38.98
C ALA A 158 13.34 6.54 38.96
N GLN A 159 12.92 6.03 37.82
CA GLN A 159 12.47 4.66 37.62
C GLN A 159 13.67 3.77 37.31
N LYS A 160 13.83 2.65 38.03
CA LYS A 160 14.91 1.69 37.79
C LYS A 160 14.59 0.82 36.57
N LEU A 161 14.64 1.42 35.36
CA LEU A 161 14.33 0.77 34.10
C LEU A 161 15.54 0.05 33.53
N THR A 162 15.32 -1.10 32.89
CA THR A 162 16.33 -1.70 32.02
C THR A 162 16.55 -0.84 30.77
N PRO A 163 17.67 -0.99 30.05
CA PRO A 163 17.91 -0.25 28.79
C PRO A 163 16.77 -0.43 27.78
N GLN A 164 16.19 -1.63 27.67
CA GLN A 164 15.07 -1.93 26.77
C GLN A 164 13.80 -1.21 27.20
N GLN A 165 13.46 -1.24 28.48
CA GLN A 165 12.30 -0.53 29.03
C GLN A 165 12.44 1.00 28.85
N LEU A 166 13.62 1.55 29.12
CA LEU A 166 13.89 2.95 28.90
C LEU A 166 13.72 3.32 27.40
N ARG A 167 14.25 2.49 26.51
CA ARG A 167 14.12 2.71 25.07
C ARG A 167 12.66 2.64 24.61
N LEU A 168 11.86 1.68 25.09
CA LEU A 168 10.45 1.59 24.79
C LEU A 168 9.69 2.85 25.26
N LEU A 169 9.92 3.28 26.49
CA LEU A 169 9.32 4.51 27.03
C LEU A 169 9.67 5.76 26.17
N GLU A 170 10.95 5.92 25.79
CA GLU A 170 11.39 7.02 24.94
C GLU A 170 10.74 6.98 23.56
N ARG A 171 10.66 5.80 22.94
CA ARG A 171 10.02 5.65 21.63
C ARG A 171 8.51 5.89 21.70
N THR A 172 7.84 5.41 22.74
CA THR A 172 6.41 5.66 22.94
C THR A 172 6.14 7.15 23.09
N TYR A 173 6.86 7.84 23.98
CA TYR A 173 6.73 9.29 24.13
C TYR A 173 6.98 10.02 22.79
N ARG A 174 8.06 9.68 22.09
CA ARG A 174 8.40 10.28 20.79
C ARG A 174 7.32 10.02 19.74
N SER A 175 6.71 8.83 19.73
CA SER A 175 5.61 8.49 18.81
C SER A 175 4.41 9.43 19.00
N PHE A 176 3.99 9.71 20.23
CA PHE A 176 2.94 10.67 20.54
C PHE A 176 3.30 12.10 20.07
N VAL A 177 4.50 12.56 20.41
CA VAL A 177 4.97 13.90 20.01
C VAL A 177 4.99 14.05 18.49
N ARG A 178 5.52 13.07 17.79
CA ARG A 178 5.60 13.07 16.32
C ARG A 178 4.24 13.00 15.62
N ARG A 179 3.23 12.47 16.30
CA ARG A 179 1.84 12.47 15.80
C ARG A 179 1.10 13.77 16.10
N GLY A 180 1.65 14.63 16.97
CA GLY A 180 1.09 15.95 17.24
C GLY A 180 0.49 16.10 18.64
N ALA A 181 0.83 15.25 19.60
CA ALA A 181 0.28 15.32 20.96
C ALA A 181 0.60 16.63 21.71
N LEU A 182 1.65 17.35 21.30
CA LEU A 182 1.99 18.67 21.84
C LEU A 182 1.22 19.84 21.21
N LEU A 183 0.44 19.60 20.18
CA LEU A 183 -0.33 20.62 19.47
C LEU A 183 -1.56 21.06 20.27
N THR A 184 -2.10 22.22 19.93
CA THR A 184 -3.40 22.68 20.44
C THR A 184 -4.53 21.80 19.92
N ASP A 185 -5.72 21.87 20.55
CA ASP A 185 -6.89 21.09 20.13
C ASP A 185 -7.28 21.37 18.66
N ALA A 186 -7.25 22.61 18.24
CA ALA A 186 -7.54 23.01 16.86
C ALA A 186 -6.51 22.40 15.88
N GLN A 187 -5.23 22.47 16.21
CA GLN A 187 -4.15 21.89 15.39
C GLN A 187 -4.21 20.35 15.34
N ARG A 188 -4.60 19.69 16.44
CA ARG A 188 -4.83 18.23 16.45
C ARG A 188 -5.95 17.84 15.50
N GLY A 189 -7.05 18.60 15.49
CA GLY A 189 -8.13 18.42 14.53
C GLY A 189 -7.65 18.56 13.07
N GLU A 190 -6.80 19.55 12.78
CA GLU A 190 -6.22 19.75 11.46
C GLU A 190 -5.27 18.59 11.06
N VAL A 191 -4.42 18.12 11.97
CA VAL A 191 -3.56 16.94 11.71
C VAL A 191 -4.40 15.72 11.37
N SER A 192 -5.49 15.46 12.11
CA SER A 192 -6.37 14.31 11.85
C SER A 192 -7.05 14.41 10.48
N GLN A 193 -7.52 15.59 10.09
CA GLN A 193 -8.06 15.81 8.74
C GLN A 193 -7.01 15.55 7.65
N LEU A 194 -5.77 16.03 7.83
CA LEU A 194 -4.68 15.79 6.91
C LEU A 194 -4.31 14.28 6.82
N ASN A 195 -4.33 13.56 7.94
CA ASN A 195 -4.07 12.12 7.96
C ASN A 195 -5.14 11.34 7.19
N GLN A 196 -6.43 11.66 7.38
CA GLN A 196 -7.53 11.04 6.65
C GLN A 196 -7.46 11.35 5.14
N ALA A 197 -7.19 12.62 4.78
CA ALA A 197 -7.01 13.02 3.38
C ALA A 197 -5.83 12.28 2.72
N LEU A 198 -4.71 12.11 3.43
CA LEU A 198 -3.58 11.32 2.96
C LEU A 198 -3.93 9.85 2.78
N SER A 199 -4.70 9.26 3.69
CA SER A 199 -5.19 7.87 3.56
C SER A 199 -5.99 7.69 2.27
N VAL A 200 -6.95 8.57 2.01
CA VAL A 200 -7.75 8.54 0.77
C VAL A 200 -6.86 8.71 -0.48
N ALA A 201 -5.91 9.65 -0.44
CA ALA A 201 -5.03 9.90 -1.58
C ALA A 201 -4.07 8.72 -1.85
N PHE A 202 -3.58 8.04 -0.82
CA PHE A 202 -2.76 6.83 -0.98
C PHE A 202 -3.55 5.66 -1.55
N ASN A 203 -4.79 5.44 -1.10
CA ASN A 203 -5.65 4.40 -1.66
C ASN A 203 -5.91 4.66 -3.14
N SER A 204 -6.27 5.91 -3.50
CA SER A 204 -6.45 6.30 -4.88
C SER A 204 -5.19 6.08 -5.74
N PHE A 205 -4.01 6.40 -5.22
CA PHE A 205 -2.74 6.16 -5.91
C PHE A 205 -2.53 4.65 -6.14
N SER A 206 -2.68 3.84 -5.10
CA SER A 206 -2.47 2.38 -5.18
C SER A 206 -3.43 1.71 -6.15
N GLU A 207 -4.72 2.09 -6.13
CA GLU A 207 -5.73 1.55 -7.03
C GLU A 207 -5.47 1.89 -8.50
N LYS A 208 -5.04 3.13 -8.79
CA LYS A 208 -4.69 3.56 -10.14
C LYS A 208 -3.49 2.78 -10.70
N VAL A 209 -2.43 2.61 -9.90
CA VAL A 209 -1.26 1.82 -10.29
C VAL A 209 -1.63 0.36 -10.51
N LEU A 210 -2.44 -0.22 -9.61
CA LEU A 210 -2.93 -1.60 -9.75
C LEU A 210 -3.79 -1.79 -11.00
N ALA A 211 -4.65 -0.82 -11.31
CA ALA A 211 -5.47 -0.87 -12.53
C ALA A 211 -4.61 -0.86 -13.81
N ASP A 212 -3.48 -0.14 -13.82
CA ASP A 212 -2.52 -0.20 -14.92
C ASP A 212 -1.74 -1.53 -14.98
N GLU A 213 -1.49 -2.17 -13.82
CA GLU A 213 -0.91 -3.52 -13.78
C GLU A 213 -1.84 -4.60 -14.34
N GLU A 214 -3.15 -4.40 -14.25
CA GLU A 214 -4.17 -5.28 -14.81
C GLU A 214 -4.30 -5.14 -16.33
N THR A 215 -3.64 -4.17 -16.97
CA THR A 215 -3.61 -4.03 -18.43
C THR A 215 -2.73 -5.10 -19.09
N TRP A 216 -2.92 -5.33 -20.38
CA TRP A 216 -2.11 -6.30 -21.13
C TRP A 216 -1.86 -5.87 -22.57
N ILE A 217 -0.80 -6.41 -23.14
CA ILE A 217 -0.46 -6.29 -24.55
C ILE A 217 -0.87 -7.58 -25.24
N VAL A 218 -1.68 -7.49 -26.29
CA VAL A 218 -2.03 -8.62 -27.14
C VAL A 218 -0.94 -8.83 -28.17
N VAL A 219 -0.51 -10.08 -28.34
CA VAL A 219 0.38 -10.54 -29.42
C VAL A 219 -0.42 -11.47 -30.33
N ASP A 220 -0.47 -11.13 -31.62
CA ASP A 220 -1.23 -11.83 -32.65
C ASP A 220 -0.35 -12.76 -33.49
N ASP A 221 0.95 -12.43 -33.63
CA ASP A 221 1.90 -13.20 -34.41
C ASP A 221 2.91 -13.95 -33.52
N ALA A 222 2.91 -15.28 -33.59
CA ALA A 222 3.84 -16.14 -32.86
C ALA A 222 5.32 -15.79 -33.11
N LYS A 223 5.67 -15.21 -34.25
CA LYS A 223 7.04 -14.80 -34.57
C LYS A 223 7.58 -13.75 -33.59
N GLN A 224 6.71 -12.89 -33.05
CA GLN A 224 7.09 -11.89 -32.04
C GLN A 224 7.53 -12.51 -30.71
N LEU A 225 7.15 -13.77 -30.46
CA LEU A 225 7.51 -14.51 -29.26
C LEU A 225 8.84 -15.30 -29.38
N ALA A 226 9.53 -15.16 -30.53
CA ALA A 226 10.80 -15.81 -30.74
C ALA A 226 11.81 -15.46 -29.64
N GLY A 227 12.53 -16.48 -29.16
CA GLY A 227 13.50 -16.37 -28.05
C GLY A 227 12.91 -16.55 -26.65
N LEU A 228 11.58 -16.52 -26.50
CA LEU A 228 10.94 -16.80 -25.21
C LEU A 228 10.93 -18.31 -24.91
N PRO A 229 11.12 -18.72 -23.65
CA PRO A 229 10.98 -20.12 -23.24
C PRO A 229 9.57 -20.65 -23.49
N ASP A 230 9.45 -21.92 -23.95
CA ASP A 230 8.15 -22.55 -24.28
C ASP A 230 7.17 -22.52 -23.11
N SER A 231 7.64 -22.77 -21.87
CA SER A 231 6.81 -22.72 -20.67
C SER A 231 6.25 -21.30 -20.43
N PHE A 232 7.01 -20.28 -20.78
CA PHE A 232 6.55 -18.89 -20.66
C PHE A 232 5.55 -18.55 -21.77
N VAL A 233 5.80 -18.97 -23.01
CA VAL A 233 4.84 -18.82 -24.13
C VAL A 233 3.50 -19.49 -23.79
N ALA A 234 3.53 -20.68 -23.17
CA ALA A 234 2.32 -21.35 -22.69
C ALA A 234 1.58 -20.53 -21.63
N SER A 235 2.28 -19.86 -20.71
CA SER A 235 1.66 -19.00 -19.70
C SER A 235 1.01 -17.75 -20.31
N LEU A 236 1.62 -17.15 -21.34
CA LEU A 236 1.03 -16.03 -22.09
C LEU A 236 -0.24 -16.44 -22.84
N LYS A 237 -0.26 -17.68 -23.35
CA LYS A 237 -1.45 -18.27 -23.97
C LYS A 237 -2.57 -18.45 -22.95
N ALA A 238 -2.29 -19.04 -21.80
CA ALA A 238 -3.25 -19.20 -20.71
C ALA A 238 -3.82 -17.82 -20.27
N ALA A 239 -2.96 -16.81 -20.12
CA ALA A 239 -3.38 -15.45 -19.80
C ALA A 239 -4.30 -14.84 -20.88
N ALA A 240 -4.13 -15.17 -22.15
CA ALA A 240 -5.01 -14.76 -23.24
C ALA A 240 -6.36 -15.49 -23.19
N ASP A 241 -6.34 -16.79 -22.93
CA ASP A 241 -7.56 -17.63 -22.82
C ASP A 241 -8.45 -17.15 -21.67
N GLU A 242 -7.90 -16.81 -20.49
CA GLU A 242 -8.60 -16.18 -19.37
C GLU A 242 -9.29 -14.87 -19.78
N ARG A 243 -8.70 -14.12 -20.71
CA ARG A 243 -9.19 -12.84 -21.23
C ARG A 243 -10.08 -13.00 -22.47
N LYS A 244 -10.45 -14.24 -22.82
CA LYS A 244 -11.30 -14.55 -23.97
C LYS A 244 -10.70 -14.07 -25.31
N LEU A 245 -9.39 -14.21 -25.48
CA LEU A 245 -8.62 -13.86 -26.67
C LEU A 245 -8.11 -15.15 -27.36
N PRO A 246 -8.98 -15.94 -28.03
CA PRO A 246 -8.59 -17.21 -28.61
C PRO A 246 -7.55 -17.04 -29.72
N GLY A 247 -6.56 -17.93 -29.72
CA GLY A 247 -5.50 -17.94 -30.75
C GLY A 247 -4.44 -16.84 -30.59
N LYS A 248 -4.46 -16.10 -29.48
CA LYS A 248 -3.53 -15.01 -29.19
C LYS A 248 -2.72 -15.28 -27.91
N TRP A 249 -1.83 -14.37 -27.59
CA TRP A 249 -1.07 -14.33 -26.35
C TRP A 249 -1.27 -12.99 -25.65
N ALA A 250 -1.27 -12.98 -24.32
CA ALA A 250 -1.42 -11.76 -23.53
C ALA A 250 -0.22 -11.57 -22.59
N ILE A 251 0.50 -10.46 -22.76
CA ILE A 251 1.57 -10.03 -21.85
C ILE A 251 0.94 -9.09 -20.85
N VAL A 252 0.69 -9.56 -19.62
CA VAL A 252 0.13 -8.76 -18.55
C VAL A 252 1.18 -7.75 -18.07
N ASN A 253 0.77 -6.55 -17.68
CA ASN A 253 1.67 -5.46 -17.31
C ASN A 253 2.25 -5.60 -15.88
N THR A 254 2.57 -6.83 -15.50
CA THR A 254 3.21 -7.21 -14.24
C THR A 254 4.69 -7.54 -14.44
N ARG A 255 5.49 -7.40 -13.40
CA ARG A 255 6.92 -7.71 -13.45
C ARG A 255 7.21 -9.14 -13.93
N SER A 256 6.41 -10.11 -13.50
CA SER A 256 6.58 -11.52 -13.85
C SER A 256 6.38 -11.80 -15.34
N SER A 257 5.52 -11.05 -16.02
CA SER A 257 5.31 -11.16 -17.47
C SER A 257 6.28 -10.28 -18.27
N VAL A 258 6.55 -9.07 -17.79
CA VAL A 258 7.41 -8.09 -18.49
C VAL A 258 8.88 -8.50 -18.47
N ALA A 259 9.41 -8.96 -17.33
CA ALA A 259 10.84 -9.27 -17.20
C ALA A 259 11.32 -10.38 -18.16
N PRO A 260 10.61 -11.53 -18.36
CA PRO A 260 11.03 -12.54 -19.34
C PRO A 260 10.99 -12.02 -20.78
N VAL A 261 9.98 -11.19 -21.14
CA VAL A 261 9.93 -10.58 -22.48
C VAL A 261 11.15 -9.70 -22.73
N LEU A 262 11.48 -8.82 -21.78
CA LEU A 262 12.63 -7.93 -21.90
C LEU A 262 13.97 -8.67 -21.88
N THR A 263 14.03 -9.88 -21.31
CA THR A 263 15.24 -10.67 -21.20
C THR A 263 15.47 -11.56 -22.43
N TYR A 264 14.41 -12.16 -22.98
CA TYR A 264 14.55 -13.25 -23.96
C TYR A 264 13.95 -12.96 -25.34
N ALA A 265 12.91 -12.10 -25.46
CA ALA A 265 12.29 -11.86 -26.75
C ALA A 265 13.29 -11.23 -27.74
N THR A 266 13.43 -11.82 -28.94
CA THR A 266 14.30 -11.30 -29.99
C THR A 266 13.69 -10.10 -30.70
N ASP A 267 12.35 -9.97 -30.71
CA ASP A 267 11.63 -8.84 -31.28
C ASP A 267 11.86 -7.56 -30.45
N ARG A 268 12.68 -6.66 -30.97
CA ARG A 268 13.03 -5.39 -30.31
C ARG A 268 11.82 -4.46 -30.14
N ALA A 269 10.93 -4.44 -31.15
CA ALA A 269 9.74 -3.59 -31.09
C ALA A 269 8.77 -4.06 -30.01
N LEU A 270 8.63 -5.37 -29.82
CA LEU A 270 7.86 -5.93 -28.72
C LEU A 270 8.49 -5.58 -27.36
N ARG A 271 9.82 -5.67 -27.21
CA ARG A 271 10.50 -5.24 -25.97
C ARG A 271 10.24 -3.77 -25.68
N GLU A 272 10.36 -2.89 -26.66
CA GLU A 272 10.07 -1.45 -26.49
C GLU A 272 8.63 -1.22 -26.05
N LYS A 273 7.66 -1.84 -26.72
CA LYS A 273 6.22 -1.70 -26.40
C LYS A 273 5.94 -2.13 -24.97
N VAL A 274 6.48 -3.29 -24.55
CA VAL A 274 6.29 -3.85 -23.21
C VAL A 274 7.00 -2.99 -22.16
N TRP A 275 8.21 -2.53 -22.41
CA TRP A 275 8.95 -1.66 -21.51
C TRP A 275 8.21 -0.34 -21.28
N ARG A 276 7.73 0.31 -22.34
CA ARG A 276 6.99 1.58 -22.24
C ARG A 276 5.70 1.41 -21.45
N ALA A 277 4.93 0.36 -21.70
CA ALA A 277 3.72 0.08 -20.94
C ALA A 277 4.02 -0.12 -19.45
N PHE A 278 5.12 -0.78 -19.12
CA PHE A 278 5.50 -1.08 -17.74
C PHE A 278 6.02 0.14 -16.98
N VAL A 279 6.88 0.95 -17.58
CA VAL A 279 7.48 2.12 -16.88
C VAL A 279 6.51 3.30 -16.79
N ASN A 280 5.51 3.37 -17.66
CA ASN A 280 4.51 4.43 -17.65
C ASN A 280 3.26 4.09 -16.83
N ARG A 281 3.29 3.04 -16.00
CA ARG A 281 2.17 2.74 -15.11
C ARG A 281 1.89 3.95 -14.20
N GLY A 282 0.64 4.40 -14.20
CA GLY A 282 0.20 5.60 -13.49
C GLY A 282 0.58 6.92 -14.15
N ASP A 283 1.16 6.91 -15.37
CA ASP A 283 1.57 8.10 -16.14
C ASP A 283 1.17 7.98 -17.62
N ASN A 284 -0.03 7.48 -17.88
CA ASN A 284 -0.55 7.26 -19.23
C ASN A 284 -1.58 8.31 -19.68
N GLY A 285 -1.84 9.37 -18.89
CA GLY A 285 -2.78 10.46 -19.21
C GLY A 285 -4.25 10.04 -19.25
N GLY A 286 -4.59 8.84 -18.74
CA GLY A 286 -5.95 8.29 -18.69
C GLY A 286 -6.57 8.36 -17.30
N ALA A 287 -7.61 7.55 -17.09
CA ALA A 287 -8.30 7.45 -15.79
C ALA A 287 -7.39 6.97 -14.65
N ASN A 288 -6.34 6.20 -14.98
CA ASN A 288 -5.37 5.67 -14.04
C ASN A 288 -4.16 6.58 -13.84
N ASP A 289 -4.14 7.79 -14.45
CA ASP A 289 -3.06 8.75 -14.25
C ASP A 289 -2.95 9.17 -12.79
N THR A 290 -1.74 9.11 -12.24
CA THR A 290 -1.45 9.40 -10.83
C THR A 290 -0.84 10.77 -10.58
N ASN A 291 -0.50 11.55 -11.63
CA ASN A 291 0.24 12.81 -11.49
C ASN A 291 -0.47 13.80 -10.58
N ALA A 292 -1.78 14.01 -10.75
CA ALA A 292 -2.57 14.87 -9.88
C ALA A 292 -2.64 14.33 -8.44
N THR A 293 -2.76 13.01 -8.27
CA THR A 293 -2.77 12.34 -6.96
C THR A 293 -1.43 12.49 -6.25
N ILE A 294 -0.30 12.36 -6.97
CA ILE A 294 1.04 12.60 -6.43
C ILE A 294 1.19 14.04 -5.96
N ALA A 295 0.75 15.02 -6.77
CA ALA A 295 0.81 16.43 -6.41
C ALA A 295 0.02 16.72 -5.12
N GLU A 296 -1.18 16.15 -4.97
CA GLU A 296 -1.99 16.29 -3.77
C GLU A 296 -1.33 15.61 -2.56
N ILE A 297 -0.79 14.39 -2.69
CA ILE A 297 -0.04 13.72 -1.63
C ILE A 297 1.14 14.58 -1.16
N LEU A 298 1.91 15.16 -2.07
CA LEU A 298 3.06 16.00 -1.73
C LEU A 298 2.63 17.26 -0.99
N LYS A 299 1.54 17.91 -1.41
CA LYS A 299 0.96 19.07 -0.75
C LYS A 299 0.49 18.74 0.68
N LEU A 300 -0.29 17.68 0.85
CA LEU A 300 -0.78 17.23 2.16
C LEU A 300 0.37 16.84 3.10
N ARG A 301 1.39 16.15 2.59
CA ARG A 301 2.61 15.82 3.34
C ARG A 301 3.35 17.06 3.81
N GLN A 302 3.44 18.10 2.97
CA GLN A 302 4.10 19.34 3.33
C GLN A 302 3.31 20.12 4.38
N GLN A 303 1.99 20.21 4.25
CA GLN A 303 1.10 20.85 5.22
C GLN A 303 1.23 20.15 6.59
N ARG A 304 1.12 18.83 6.63
CA ARG A 304 1.28 18.05 7.85
C ARG A 304 2.65 18.22 8.51
N ALA A 305 3.73 18.18 7.73
CA ALA A 305 5.08 18.36 8.25
C ALA A 305 5.27 19.74 8.89
N LYS A 306 4.76 20.80 8.26
CA LYS A 306 4.80 22.17 8.81
C LYS A 306 4.01 22.29 10.09
N LEU A 307 2.80 21.74 10.13
CA LEU A 307 1.93 21.76 11.30
C LEU A 307 2.59 21.04 12.50
N LEU A 308 3.31 19.94 12.24
CA LEU A 308 4.09 19.20 13.23
C LEU A 308 5.44 19.86 13.59
N GLY A 309 5.75 21.05 13.07
CA GLY A 309 6.96 21.81 13.38
C GLY A 309 8.20 21.40 12.57
N PHE A 310 8.06 20.60 11.52
CA PHE A 310 9.17 20.19 10.66
C PHE A 310 9.33 21.09 9.43
N LYS A 311 10.56 21.27 8.98
CA LYS A 311 10.87 22.06 7.79
C LYS A 311 10.17 21.55 6.53
N ASN A 312 10.10 20.23 6.36
CA ASN A 312 9.40 19.53 5.29
C ASN A 312 9.21 18.05 5.63
N HIS A 313 8.54 17.31 4.73
CA HIS A 313 8.25 15.89 4.93
C HIS A 313 9.52 15.02 5.07
N ALA A 314 10.62 15.34 4.40
CA ALA A 314 11.87 14.58 4.52
C ALA A 314 12.45 14.69 5.94
N TRP A 315 12.46 15.88 6.54
CA TRP A 315 12.85 16.07 7.94
C TRP A 315 11.93 15.32 8.90
N TYR A 316 10.60 15.38 8.67
CA TYR A 316 9.64 14.62 9.48
C TYR A 316 9.89 13.11 9.40
N ARG A 317 10.12 12.57 8.18
CA ARG A 317 10.34 11.12 8.00
C ARG A 317 11.65 10.64 8.60
N MET A 318 12.72 11.41 8.47
CA MET A 318 14.06 11.00 8.89
C MET A 318 14.35 11.25 10.35
N ASP A 319 13.58 12.09 11.03
CA ASP A 319 13.76 12.43 12.43
C ASP A 319 13.86 11.19 13.36
N ASP A 320 13.18 10.09 13.03
CA ASP A 320 13.18 8.84 13.79
C ASP A 320 13.76 7.65 12.97
N THR A 321 14.82 7.88 12.24
CA THR A 321 15.53 6.84 11.46
C THR A 321 17.02 6.90 11.76
N MET A 322 17.79 5.90 11.30
CA MET A 322 19.25 5.89 11.43
C MET A 322 19.93 7.07 10.73
N ALA A 323 19.31 7.63 9.69
CA ALA A 323 19.84 8.79 8.98
C ALA A 323 19.69 10.09 9.79
N GLU A 324 18.66 10.21 10.62
CA GLU A 324 18.29 11.37 11.43
C GLU A 324 18.01 12.64 10.61
N THR A 325 18.76 12.89 9.55
CA THR A 325 18.60 14.08 8.69
C THR A 325 18.63 13.74 7.21
N PRO A 326 17.95 14.52 6.35
CA PRO A 326 18.07 14.39 4.90
C PRO A 326 19.51 14.52 4.39
N ALA A 327 20.33 15.34 5.03
CA ALA A 327 21.73 15.52 4.66
C ALA A 327 22.55 14.22 4.85
N ASN A 328 22.38 13.52 5.97
CA ASN A 328 23.04 12.25 6.23
C ASN A 328 22.62 11.17 5.22
N ALA A 329 21.31 11.09 4.92
CA ALA A 329 20.79 10.15 3.92
C ALA A 329 21.39 10.44 2.53
N THR A 330 21.41 11.72 2.11
CA THR A 330 21.99 12.14 0.84
C THR A 330 23.49 11.85 0.81
N ALA A 331 24.22 12.11 1.89
CA ALA A 331 25.65 11.82 1.96
C ALA A 331 25.96 10.33 1.76
N LEU A 332 25.15 9.43 2.36
CA LEU A 332 25.28 7.99 2.11
C LEU A 332 25.01 7.62 0.64
N MET A 333 23.95 8.14 0.07
CA MET A 333 23.62 7.90 -1.34
C MET A 333 24.75 8.38 -2.26
N MET A 334 25.28 9.58 -2.03
CA MET A 334 26.34 10.15 -2.85
C MET A 334 27.70 9.46 -2.71
N ARG A 335 27.91 8.69 -1.65
CA ARG A 335 29.11 7.80 -1.55
C ARG A 335 29.03 6.61 -2.51
N VAL A 336 27.84 6.14 -2.83
CA VAL A 336 27.62 4.96 -3.69
C VAL A 336 27.35 5.38 -5.14
N TRP A 337 26.62 6.45 -5.34
CA TRP A 337 26.07 6.84 -6.63
C TRP A 337 27.10 6.99 -7.77
N PRO A 338 28.24 7.69 -7.60
CA PRO A 338 29.20 7.85 -8.69
C PRO A 338 29.81 6.51 -9.15
N ALA A 339 30.11 5.62 -8.21
CA ALA A 339 30.63 4.29 -8.52
C ALA A 339 29.59 3.41 -9.25
N ALA A 340 28.32 3.48 -8.84
CA ALA A 340 27.22 2.77 -9.48
C ALA A 340 27.01 3.27 -10.93
N VAL A 341 27.00 4.59 -11.15
CA VAL A 341 26.88 5.18 -12.50
C VAL A 341 28.05 4.78 -13.40
N ALA A 342 29.28 4.85 -12.90
CA ALA A 342 30.46 4.44 -13.64
C ALA A 342 30.38 2.94 -14.04
N ARG A 343 29.89 2.09 -13.14
CA ARG A 343 29.70 0.65 -13.42
C ARG A 343 28.63 0.42 -14.50
N VAL A 344 27.50 1.11 -14.44
CA VAL A 344 26.44 1.00 -15.47
C VAL A 344 26.98 1.42 -16.84
N HIS A 345 27.79 2.48 -16.94
CA HIS A 345 28.41 2.87 -18.20
C HIS A 345 29.32 1.77 -18.79
N GLN A 346 30.10 1.06 -17.92
CA GLN A 346 30.89 -0.09 -18.37
C GLN A 346 30.02 -1.24 -18.86
N GLU A 347 28.94 -1.57 -18.14
CA GLU A 347 28.01 -2.62 -18.53
C GLU A 347 27.31 -2.30 -19.86
N VAL A 348 26.89 -1.05 -20.08
CA VAL A 348 26.31 -0.62 -21.35
C VAL A 348 27.34 -0.70 -22.48
N ALA A 349 28.59 -0.36 -22.22
CA ALA A 349 29.67 -0.49 -23.23
C ALA A 349 29.91 -1.97 -23.63
N ASP A 350 29.90 -2.89 -22.66
CA ASP A 350 29.98 -4.33 -22.93
C ASP A 350 28.82 -4.84 -23.80
N MET A 351 27.58 -4.40 -23.46
CA MET A 351 26.38 -4.75 -24.22
C MET A 351 26.44 -4.17 -25.64
N GLN A 352 26.89 -2.92 -25.79
CA GLN A 352 27.02 -2.29 -27.09
C GLN A 352 28.06 -2.97 -27.98
N ALA A 353 29.16 -3.42 -27.39
CA ALA A 353 30.18 -4.20 -28.09
C ALA A 353 29.63 -5.53 -28.59
N LEU A 354 28.88 -6.25 -27.75
CA LEU A 354 28.25 -7.51 -28.11
C LEU A 354 27.18 -7.31 -29.22
N ALA A 355 26.33 -6.30 -29.11
CA ALA A 355 25.34 -5.96 -30.13
C ALA A 355 26.01 -5.72 -31.51
N LYS A 356 27.15 -4.99 -31.51
CA LYS A 356 27.92 -4.74 -32.73
C LYS A 356 28.54 -6.04 -33.31
N GLN A 357 29.04 -6.94 -32.46
CA GLN A 357 29.57 -8.24 -32.90
C GLN A 357 28.49 -9.11 -33.55
N GLU A 358 27.25 -9.03 -33.05
CA GLU A 358 26.09 -9.72 -33.64
C GLU A 358 25.55 -9.04 -34.91
N GLY A 359 26.15 -7.94 -35.36
CA GLY A 359 25.71 -7.20 -36.54
C GLY A 359 24.49 -6.30 -36.30
N ALA A 360 24.11 -6.09 -35.05
CA ALA A 360 23.00 -5.20 -34.72
C ALA A 360 23.44 -3.72 -34.76
N ALA A 361 22.93 -2.96 -35.75
CA ALA A 361 23.18 -1.52 -35.91
C ALA A 361 22.26 -0.70 -35.01
N ILE A 362 22.37 -0.89 -33.68
CA ILE A 362 21.53 -0.20 -32.67
C ILE A 362 22.40 0.53 -31.65
N THR A 363 21.83 1.53 -31.00
CA THR A 363 22.25 2.04 -29.70
C THR A 363 21.45 1.29 -28.64
N ILE A 364 22.12 0.88 -27.56
CA ILE A 364 21.46 0.21 -26.42
C ILE A 364 20.53 1.20 -25.74
N GLU A 365 19.25 0.87 -25.74
CA GLU A 365 18.16 1.60 -25.13
C GLU A 365 17.65 0.87 -23.88
N PRO A 366 16.84 1.47 -23.00
CA PRO A 366 16.36 0.82 -21.78
C PRO A 366 15.67 -0.53 -21.99
N TRP A 367 14.94 -0.72 -23.10
CA TRP A 367 14.30 -1.98 -23.46
C TRP A 367 15.26 -3.04 -24.01
N ASP A 368 16.50 -2.68 -24.32
CA ASP A 368 17.56 -3.60 -24.77
C ASP A 368 18.42 -4.09 -23.60
N TYR A 369 18.40 -3.36 -22.47
CA TYR A 369 19.33 -3.57 -21.36
C TYR A 369 19.27 -5.03 -20.83
N ARG A 370 18.08 -5.54 -20.48
CA ARG A 370 17.94 -6.91 -19.96
C ARG A 370 18.34 -7.97 -20.97
N PHE A 371 17.99 -7.76 -22.24
CA PHE A 371 18.29 -8.68 -23.32
C PHE A 371 19.80 -8.83 -23.54
N TYR A 372 20.53 -7.74 -23.64
CA TYR A 372 21.98 -7.79 -23.84
C TYR A 372 22.73 -8.08 -22.54
N ALA A 373 22.24 -7.68 -21.38
CA ALA A 373 22.84 -8.04 -20.10
C ALA A 373 22.85 -9.57 -19.90
N GLU A 374 21.77 -10.27 -20.27
CA GLU A 374 21.70 -11.74 -20.22
C GLU A 374 22.69 -12.39 -21.17
N LYS A 375 22.81 -11.88 -22.38
CA LYS A 375 23.79 -12.37 -23.36
C LYS A 375 25.24 -12.13 -22.90
N VAL A 376 25.54 -10.97 -22.34
CA VAL A 376 26.87 -10.68 -21.75
C VAL A 376 27.15 -11.60 -20.56
N ARG A 377 26.14 -11.86 -19.70
CA ARG A 377 26.24 -12.80 -18.58
C ARG A 377 26.61 -14.20 -19.07
N LYS A 378 25.89 -14.71 -20.07
CA LYS A 378 26.16 -16.02 -20.67
C LYS A 378 27.57 -16.05 -21.30
N ALA A 379 27.96 -15.02 -22.04
CA ALA A 379 29.26 -14.96 -22.69
C ALA A 379 30.44 -14.89 -21.68
N LYS A 380 30.27 -14.21 -20.54
CA LYS A 380 31.34 -14.01 -19.54
C LYS A 380 31.43 -15.12 -18.50
N TYR A 381 30.30 -15.74 -18.13
CA TYR A 381 30.22 -16.63 -16.97
C TYR A 381 29.70 -18.04 -17.31
N ASP A 382 29.36 -18.29 -18.58
CA ASP A 382 28.77 -19.56 -19.05
C ASP A 382 27.58 -20.01 -18.18
N LEU A 383 26.79 -19.04 -17.70
CA LEU A 383 25.64 -19.26 -16.84
C LEU A 383 24.35 -19.11 -17.63
N ASP A 384 23.57 -20.19 -17.68
CA ASP A 384 22.24 -20.20 -18.29
C ASP A 384 21.18 -20.38 -17.18
N GLU A 385 20.28 -19.41 -17.06
CA GLU A 385 19.21 -19.44 -16.04
C GLU A 385 18.28 -20.64 -16.23
N SER A 386 18.10 -21.12 -17.46
CA SER A 386 17.29 -22.30 -17.76
C SER A 386 17.84 -23.58 -17.13
N GLU A 387 19.15 -23.69 -16.92
CA GLU A 387 19.80 -24.82 -16.25
C GLU A 387 19.63 -24.75 -14.72
N VAL A 388 19.54 -23.55 -14.15
CA VAL A 388 19.41 -23.33 -12.71
C VAL A 388 17.96 -23.44 -12.25
N LYS A 389 17.01 -22.96 -13.06
CA LYS A 389 15.58 -22.88 -12.75
C LYS A 389 14.94 -24.20 -12.27
N PRO A 390 15.25 -25.39 -12.82
CA PRO A 390 14.69 -26.66 -12.35
C PRO A 390 15.03 -27.01 -10.90
N TYR A 391 16.12 -26.45 -10.36
CA TYR A 391 16.51 -26.64 -8.96
C TYR A 391 15.77 -25.69 -7.99
N LEU A 392 15.21 -24.60 -8.50
CA LEU A 392 14.52 -23.56 -7.73
C LEU A 392 13.00 -23.82 -7.67
N GLN A 393 12.61 -25.08 -7.44
CA GLN A 393 11.20 -25.44 -7.24
C GLN A 393 10.74 -24.99 -5.87
N LEU A 394 9.51 -24.45 -5.78
CA LEU A 394 8.98 -23.87 -4.54
C LEU A 394 9.08 -24.83 -3.35
N ASP A 395 8.67 -26.07 -3.53
CA ASP A 395 8.71 -27.08 -2.46
C ASP A 395 10.13 -27.33 -1.95
N ASN A 396 11.11 -27.42 -2.88
CA ASN A 396 12.51 -27.61 -2.51
C ASN A 396 13.09 -26.40 -1.78
N ILE A 397 12.70 -25.19 -2.19
CA ILE A 397 13.15 -23.94 -1.54
C ILE A 397 12.53 -23.82 -0.15
N LEU A 398 11.23 -24.12 -0.01
CA LEU A 398 10.56 -24.10 1.29
C LEU A 398 11.18 -25.08 2.27
N GLN A 399 11.43 -26.32 1.82
CA GLN A 399 12.10 -27.33 2.67
C GLN A 399 13.55 -26.97 3.02
N GLY A 400 14.25 -26.31 2.09
CA GLY A 400 15.63 -25.87 2.32
C GLY A 400 15.76 -24.62 3.20
N ALA A 401 14.68 -23.85 3.34
CA ALA A 401 14.65 -22.64 4.18
C ALA A 401 14.24 -22.94 5.63
N LEU A 402 13.52 -24.05 5.87
CA LEU A 402 13.07 -24.50 7.20
C LEU A 402 14.09 -25.43 7.83
#